data_c8d6f057337f951dc819123f21acd5d4
#
_entry.id   c8d6f057337f951dc819123f21acd5d4
#
_cell.length_a   1.000
_cell.length_b   1.000
_cell.length_c   1.000
_cell.angle_alpha   90.00
_cell.angle_beta   90.00
_cell.angle_gamma   90.00
#
_symmetry.space_group_name_H-M   'P 1'
#
loop_
_entity.id
_entity.type
_entity.pdbx_description
1 polymer ?
#
loop_
_entity_poly.entity_id
_entity_poly.type
_entity_poly.pdbx_seq_one_letter_code
_entity_poly.pdbx_strand_id
1 'polypeptide(L)'
;MAVANSLVAIELGIRQVQGTINGIGERCGNANLCSIIPNLELKMKRPALTDQLSHLKDVSGFVTEIANLMPNKHQPYVGDSAFAHKGGVHIHAVLKNPATYEHVDPARVGNRQRMLISDYGGRSGLLDKIETYGIKLAKNHAKV
;
A
#
# COMPACT_ATOMS: atom_id res chain seq x y z
N MET A 1 -9.16 6.44 -15.07
CA MET A 1 -8.34 6.08 -16.28
C MET A 1 -7.05 6.92 -16.41
N ALA A 2 -6.93 8.07 -15.75
CA ALA A 2 -5.78 8.97 -15.92
C ALA A 2 -4.41 8.30 -15.66
N VAL A 3 -4.28 7.49 -14.59
CA VAL A 3 -3.03 6.75 -14.31
C VAL A 3 -2.69 5.78 -15.43
N ALA A 4 -3.64 4.95 -15.85
CA ALA A 4 -3.41 3.97 -16.91
C ALA A 4 -3.02 4.64 -18.23
N ASN A 5 -3.74 5.71 -18.63
CA ASN A 5 -3.42 6.46 -19.83
C ASN A 5 -2.02 7.08 -19.79
N SER A 6 -1.61 7.60 -18.62
CA SER A 6 -0.26 8.14 -18.42
C SER A 6 0.82 7.07 -18.58
N LEU A 7 0.61 5.88 -18.01
CA LEU A 7 1.57 4.78 -18.11
C LEU A 7 1.69 4.27 -19.56
N VAL A 8 0.57 4.08 -20.25
CA VAL A 8 0.57 3.70 -21.67
C VAL A 8 1.26 4.76 -22.54
N ALA A 9 1.00 6.04 -22.29
CA ALA A 9 1.66 7.13 -23.03
C ALA A 9 3.18 7.09 -22.84
N ILE A 10 3.66 6.78 -21.62
CA ILE A 10 5.09 6.62 -21.36
C ILE A 10 5.68 5.42 -22.10
N GLU A 11 4.96 4.30 -22.18
CA GLU A 11 5.39 3.14 -22.98
C GLU A 11 5.53 3.50 -24.46
N LEU A 12 4.64 4.35 -24.97
CA LEU A 12 4.66 4.85 -26.34
C LEU A 12 5.69 5.97 -26.58
N GLY A 13 6.50 6.34 -25.59
CA GLY A 13 7.63 7.26 -25.75
C GLY A 13 7.42 8.68 -25.24
N ILE A 14 6.30 8.99 -24.59
CA ILE A 14 6.13 10.28 -23.90
C ILE A 14 7.16 10.37 -22.75
N ARG A 15 7.81 11.53 -22.65
CA ARG A 15 8.90 11.76 -21.68
C ARG A 15 8.49 12.60 -20.48
N GLN A 16 7.36 13.28 -20.57
CA GLN A 16 6.85 14.13 -19.48
C GLN A 16 5.38 13.83 -19.23
N VAL A 17 5.05 13.57 -17.96
CA VAL A 17 3.70 13.40 -17.47
C VAL A 17 3.47 14.41 -16.35
N GLN A 18 2.31 15.04 -16.35
CA GLN A 18 1.86 15.90 -15.28
C GLN A 18 0.81 15.17 -14.44
N GLY A 19 0.82 15.44 -13.16
CA GLY A 19 -0.12 14.90 -12.20
C GLY A 19 -0.01 15.62 -10.87
N THR A 20 -0.74 15.16 -9.88
CA THR A 20 -0.69 15.71 -8.53
C THR A 20 -0.56 14.60 -7.49
N ILE A 21 0.02 14.92 -6.33
CA ILE A 21 0.00 14.02 -5.19
C ILE A 21 -1.45 13.74 -4.81
N ASN A 22 -1.76 12.46 -4.60
CA ASN A 22 -3.12 11.97 -4.30
C ASN A 22 -4.15 12.20 -5.42
N GLY A 23 -3.75 12.70 -6.57
CA GLY A 23 -4.66 13.02 -7.67
C GLY A 23 -5.55 14.24 -7.38
N ILE A 24 -5.20 15.08 -6.43
CA ILE A 24 -5.99 16.26 -6.05
C ILE A 24 -6.13 17.21 -7.23
N GLY A 25 -7.34 17.68 -7.50
CA GLY A 25 -7.65 18.61 -8.59
C GLY A 25 -9.15 18.82 -8.77
N GLU A 26 -9.50 19.64 -9.73
CA GLU A 26 -10.90 19.93 -10.04
C GLU A 26 -11.66 18.68 -10.51
N ARG A 27 -12.96 18.68 -10.35
CA ARG A 27 -13.91 17.63 -10.78
C ARG A 27 -13.53 16.28 -10.18
N CYS A 28 -13.05 15.34 -11.00
CA CYS A 28 -12.63 14.00 -10.57
C CYS A 28 -11.14 13.92 -10.19
N GLY A 29 -10.44 15.06 -10.19
CA GLY A 29 -9.01 15.17 -9.91
C GLY A 29 -8.11 15.04 -11.13
N ASN A 30 -6.80 14.98 -10.86
CA ASN A 30 -5.72 14.82 -11.83
C ASN A 30 -5.18 13.40 -11.84
N ALA A 31 -4.23 13.12 -12.72
CA ALA A 31 -3.46 11.88 -12.68
C ALA A 31 -2.71 11.77 -11.35
N ASN A 32 -2.89 10.66 -10.65
CA ASN A 32 -2.36 10.47 -9.30
C ASN A 32 -0.89 10.04 -9.35
N LEU A 33 0.01 10.94 -8.96
CA LEU A 33 1.44 10.67 -8.91
C LEU A 33 1.80 9.58 -7.89
N CYS A 34 1.03 9.43 -6.81
CA CYS A 34 1.24 8.33 -5.85
C CYS A 34 0.99 6.94 -6.44
N SER A 35 0.36 6.86 -7.60
CA SER A 35 0.23 5.61 -8.36
C SER A 35 1.17 5.55 -9.56
N ILE A 36 1.38 6.66 -10.27
CA ILE A 36 2.24 6.70 -11.46
C ILE A 36 3.70 6.41 -11.09
N ILE A 37 4.25 7.11 -10.10
CA ILE A 37 5.66 7.01 -9.72
C ILE A 37 6.07 5.59 -9.32
N PRO A 38 5.37 4.90 -8.38
CA PRO A 38 5.75 3.54 -8.04
C PRO A 38 5.56 2.54 -9.18
N ASN A 39 4.60 2.75 -10.08
CA ASN A 39 4.51 1.92 -11.29
C ASN A 39 5.71 2.11 -12.20
N LEU A 40 6.18 3.33 -12.41
CA LEU A 40 7.39 3.60 -13.18
C LEU A 40 8.61 2.88 -12.59
N GLU A 41 8.87 3.06 -11.31
CA GLU A 41 10.06 2.51 -10.67
C GLU A 41 9.98 0.98 -10.43
N LEU A 42 8.87 0.51 -9.86
CA LEU A 42 8.78 -0.86 -9.40
C LEU A 42 8.33 -1.84 -10.49
N LYS A 43 7.51 -1.41 -11.44
CA LYS A 43 6.96 -2.26 -12.49
C LYS A 43 7.64 -2.05 -13.85
N MET A 44 7.81 -0.80 -14.27
CA MET A 44 8.37 -0.47 -15.57
C MET A 44 9.89 -0.32 -15.57
N LYS A 45 10.54 -0.39 -14.38
CA LYS A 45 11.99 -0.25 -14.20
C LYS A 45 12.55 1.06 -14.76
N ARG A 46 11.76 2.12 -14.65
CA ARG A 46 12.14 3.49 -15.07
C ARG A 46 12.31 4.35 -13.83
N PRO A 47 13.54 4.78 -13.47
CA PRO A 47 13.77 5.61 -12.29
C PRO A 47 13.08 6.98 -12.44
N ALA A 48 12.42 7.43 -11.39
CA ALA A 48 11.71 8.70 -11.35
C ALA A 48 12.12 9.58 -10.13
N LEU A 49 12.44 8.99 -8.99
CA LEU A 49 12.71 9.69 -7.73
C LEU A 49 14.09 9.40 -7.12
N THR A 50 14.98 8.71 -7.77
CA THR A 50 16.35 8.46 -7.29
C THR A 50 16.40 8.10 -5.79
N ASP A 51 15.94 6.92 -5.43
CA ASP A 51 15.93 6.34 -4.06
C ASP A 51 15.03 7.04 -3.02
N GLN A 52 14.18 7.97 -3.43
CA GLN A 52 13.25 8.68 -2.52
C GLN A 52 11.84 8.06 -2.46
N LEU A 53 11.61 6.95 -3.12
CA LEU A 53 10.29 6.32 -3.21
C LEU A 53 9.73 5.91 -1.84
N SER A 54 10.58 5.59 -0.87
CA SER A 54 10.20 5.25 0.50
C SER A 54 9.53 6.39 1.28
N HIS A 55 9.62 7.63 0.82
CA HIS A 55 8.92 8.77 1.41
C HIS A 55 7.52 9.01 0.83
N LEU A 56 7.09 8.21 -0.15
CA LEU A 56 5.85 8.49 -0.89
C LEU A 56 4.61 8.51 0.01
N LYS A 57 4.52 7.59 0.97
CA LYS A 57 3.41 7.57 1.93
C LYS A 57 3.36 8.81 2.80
N ASP A 58 4.51 9.25 3.31
CA ASP A 58 4.61 10.43 4.16
C ASP A 58 4.23 11.70 3.39
N VAL A 59 4.72 11.83 2.15
CA VAL A 59 4.34 12.94 1.25
C VAL A 59 2.83 12.91 0.96
N SER A 60 2.25 11.74 0.72
CA SER A 60 0.81 11.60 0.52
C SER A 60 0.01 12.08 1.74
N GLY A 61 0.43 11.67 2.94
CA GLY A 61 -0.17 12.08 4.21
C GLY A 61 -0.06 13.58 4.45
N PHE A 62 1.14 14.12 4.30
CA PHE A 62 1.42 15.54 4.47
C PHE A 62 0.57 16.43 3.54
N VAL A 63 0.49 16.09 2.26
CA VAL A 63 -0.34 16.85 1.31
C VAL A 63 -1.82 16.77 1.65
N THR A 64 -2.31 15.61 2.10
CA THR A 64 -3.70 15.43 2.54
C THR A 64 -4.01 16.31 3.76
N GLU A 65 -3.10 16.38 4.73
CA GLU A 65 -3.22 17.17 5.94
C GLU A 65 -3.26 18.67 5.63
N ILE A 66 -2.29 19.18 4.84
CA ILE A 66 -2.27 20.61 4.44
C ILE A 66 -3.50 20.99 3.64
N ALA A 67 -3.98 20.12 2.76
CA ALA A 67 -5.19 20.33 1.99
C ALA A 67 -6.48 20.23 2.80
N ASN A 68 -6.39 19.85 4.08
CA ASN A 68 -7.53 19.58 4.97
C ASN A 68 -8.54 18.61 4.36
N LEU A 69 -8.05 17.53 3.76
CA LEU A 69 -8.84 16.48 3.13
C LEU A 69 -8.82 15.20 3.96
N MET A 70 -9.85 14.38 3.83
CA MET A 70 -9.86 13.04 4.41
C MET A 70 -8.97 12.09 3.61
N PRO A 71 -8.05 11.34 4.25
CA PRO A 71 -7.21 10.37 3.57
C PRO A 71 -8.03 9.23 2.93
N ASN A 72 -7.74 8.91 1.68
CA ASN A 72 -8.30 7.72 1.05
C ASN A 72 -7.51 6.48 1.52
N LYS A 73 -8.09 5.73 2.47
CA LYS A 73 -7.45 4.52 3.02
C LYS A 73 -7.21 3.42 2.00
N HIS A 74 -7.97 3.40 0.91
CA HIS A 74 -7.87 2.39 -0.15
C HIS A 74 -7.02 2.85 -1.34
N GLN A 75 -6.34 3.99 -1.23
CA GLN A 75 -5.48 4.47 -2.32
C GLN A 75 -4.33 3.49 -2.57
N PRO A 76 -4.06 3.10 -3.82
CA PRO A 76 -2.94 2.22 -4.15
C PRO A 76 -1.61 2.74 -3.59
N TYR A 77 -0.76 1.85 -3.13
CA TYR A 77 0.57 2.06 -2.55
C TYR A 77 0.59 2.82 -1.21
N VAL A 78 -0.09 3.95 -1.08
CA VAL A 78 0.05 4.86 0.07
C VAL A 78 -1.07 4.75 1.09
N GLY A 79 -2.24 4.23 0.71
CA GLY A 79 -3.37 4.07 1.61
C GLY A 79 -3.09 3.08 2.75
N ASP A 80 -3.72 3.28 3.89
CA ASP A 80 -3.54 2.41 5.06
C ASP A 80 -4.02 0.98 4.83
N SER A 81 -4.93 0.79 3.89
CA SER A 81 -5.46 -0.53 3.52
C SER A 81 -4.75 -1.16 2.32
N ALA A 82 -3.80 -0.47 1.69
CA ALA A 82 -3.13 -0.95 0.48
C ALA A 82 -2.37 -2.28 0.68
N PHE A 83 -1.88 -2.52 1.90
CA PHE A 83 -1.18 -3.75 2.29
C PHE A 83 -1.79 -4.35 3.56
N ALA A 84 -3.12 -4.25 3.68
CA ALA A 84 -3.86 -4.80 4.81
C ALA A 84 -4.54 -6.11 4.41
N HIS A 85 -4.33 -7.15 5.22
CA HIS A 85 -4.88 -8.49 5.02
C HIS A 85 -5.86 -8.82 6.15
N LYS A 86 -7.07 -9.27 5.81
CA LYS A 86 -8.13 -9.57 6.76
C LYS A 86 -8.56 -11.04 6.75
N GLY A 87 -8.58 -11.66 5.57
CA GLY A 87 -8.99 -13.06 5.42
C GLY A 87 -7.96 -14.04 6.00
N GLY A 88 -8.39 -15.04 6.79
CA GLY A 88 -7.49 -15.99 7.44
C GLY A 88 -6.56 -16.72 6.47
N VAL A 89 -7.06 -17.11 5.29
CA VAL A 89 -6.25 -17.75 4.24
C VAL A 89 -5.18 -16.80 3.70
N HIS A 90 -5.54 -15.53 3.48
CA HIS A 90 -4.61 -14.50 3.02
C HIS A 90 -3.51 -14.23 4.05
N ILE A 91 -3.88 -14.05 5.33
CA ILE A 91 -2.94 -13.83 6.42
C ILE A 91 -1.97 -15.02 6.51
N HIS A 92 -2.49 -16.26 6.50
CA HIS A 92 -1.65 -17.45 6.57
C HIS A 92 -0.66 -17.54 5.40
N ALA A 93 -1.09 -17.22 4.19
CA ALA A 93 -0.24 -17.25 3.00
C ALA A 93 0.84 -16.16 3.05
N VAL A 94 0.47 -14.92 3.41
CA VAL A 94 1.38 -13.77 3.51
C VAL A 94 2.43 -13.99 4.61
N LEU A 95 2.05 -14.54 5.77
CA LEU A 95 3.00 -14.87 6.84
C LEU A 95 4.04 -15.92 6.41
N LYS A 96 3.67 -16.83 5.50
CA LYS A 96 4.62 -17.78 4.91
C LYS A 96 5.48 -17.18 3.82
N ASN A 97 4.88 -16.41 2.95
CA ASN A 97 5.54 -15.74 1.84
C ASN A 97 4.74 -14.49 1.42
N PRO A 98 5.21 -13.29 1.74
CA PRO A 98 4.53 -12.03 1.38
C PRO A 98 4.20 -11.93 -0.11
N ALA A 99 5.05 -12.45 -1.00
CA ALA A 99 4.85 -12.38 -2.44
C ALA A 99 3.59 -13.10 -2.96
N THR A 100 2.90 -13.88 -2.11
CA THR A 100 1.62 -14.52 -2.48
C THR A 100 0.49 -13.52 -2.70
N TYR A 101 0.49 -12.40 -1.99
CA TYR A 101 -0.54 -11.35 -2.06
C TYR A 101 0.02 -9.94 -2.20
N GLU A 102 1.30 -9.74 -1.93
CA GLU A 102 1.96 -8.43 -2.04
C GLU A 102 2.80 -8.39 -3.31
N HIS A 103 2.36 -7.62 -4.28
CA HIS A 103 3.05 -7.49 -5.57
C HIS A 103 4.31 -6.61 -5.52
N VAL A 104 4.52 -5.92 -4.41
CA VAL A 104 5.71 -5.13 -4.06
C VAL A 104 5.91 -5.17 -2.54
N ASP A 105 7.14 -5.01 -2.09
CA ASP A 105 7.43 -4.79 -0.67
C ASP A 105 6.87 -3.42 -0.23
N PRO A 106 5.98 -3.37 0.77
CA PRO A 106 5.39 -2.13 1.28
C PRO A 106 6.42 -1.08 1.71
N ALA A 107 7.55 -1.50 2.26
CA ALA A 107 8.61 -0.61 2.71
C ALA A 107 9.19 0.24 1.56
N ARG A 108 9.16 -0.27 0.33
CA ARG A 108 9.62 0.45 -0.86
C ARG A 108 8.87 1.77 -1.09
N VAL A 109 7.65 1.88 -0.63
CA VAL A 109 6.78 3.07 -0.77
C VAL A 109 6.49 3.75 0.58
N GLY A 110 7.25 3.40 1.64
CA GLY A 110 7.07 3.92 3.00
C GLY A 110 5.82 3.40 3.71
N ASN A 111 5.20 2.36 3.19
CA ASN A 111 4.04 1.72 3.80
C ASN A 111 4.47 0.47 4.60
N ARG A 112 3.52 -0.22 5.19
CA ARG A 112 3.75 -1.44 5.97
C ARG A 112 2.64 -2.46 5.77
N GLN A 113 2.98 -3.70 5.90
CA GLN A 113 2.02 -4.79 5.99
C GLN A 113 1.19 -4.65 7.26
N ARG A 114 -0.11 -4.94 7.18
CA ARG A 114 -1.03 -4.90 8.32
C ARG A 114 -1.94 -6.13 8.32
N MET A 115 -1.94 -6.82 9.46
CA MET A 115 -2.90 -7.90 9.70
C MET A 115 -4.09 -7.35 10.48
N LEU A 116 -5.28 -7.47 9.90
CA LEU A 116 -6.52 -7.01 10.53
C LEU A 116 -7.23 -8.19 11.19
N ILE A 117 -7.61 -8.02 12.45
CA ILE A 117 -8.45 -9.00 13.15
C ILE A 117 -9.91 -8.76 12.76
N SER A 118 -10.63 -9.83 12.52
CA SER A 118 -12.07 -9.81 12.33
C SER A 118 -12.66 -11.15 12.79
N ASP A 119 -13.98 -11.18 12.97
CA ASP A 119 -14.73 -12.40 13.34
C ASP A 119 -14.52 -13.55 12.33
N TYR A 120 -14.13 -13.21 11.11
CA TYR A 120 -13.76 -14.16 10.05
C TYR A 120 -12.24 -14.40 9.97
N GLY A 121 -11.46 -13.81 10.89
CA GLY A 121 -10.01 -14.00 10.98
C GLY A 121 -9.70 -15.39 11.55
N GLY A 122 -8.93 -16.18 10.80
CA GLY A 122 -8.48 -17.50 11.29
C GLY A 122 -7.47 -17.38 12.44
N ARG A 123 -7.20 -18.52 13.10
CA ARG A 123 -6.28 -18.67 14.23
C ARG A 123 -4.90 -18.03 14.01
N SER A 124 -4.36 -18.10 12.79
CA SER A 124 -3.04 -17.53 12.44
C SER A 124 -2.96 -16.02 12.62
N GLY A 125 -4.02 -15.27 12.25
CA GLY A 125 -4.06 -13.81 12.44
C GLY A 125 -4.14 -13.41 13.91
N LEU A 126 -4.84 -14.21 14.73
CA LEU A 126 -4.91 -13.97 16.16
C LEU A 126 -3.55 -14.25 16.84
N LEU A 127 -2.88 -15.32 16.48
CA LEU A 127 -1.57 -15.68 17.03
C LEU A 127 -0.50 -14.64 16.68
N ASP A 128 -0.48 -14.15 15.43
CA ASP A 128 0.42 -13.08 14.99
C ASP A 128 0.24 -11.80 15.83
N LYS A 129 -1.02 -11.41 16.11
CA LYS A 129 -1.31 -10.26 16.97
C LYS A 129 -0.88 -10.47 18.42
N ILE A 130 -1.13 -11.63 18.97
CA ILE A 130 -0.73 -11.98 20.34
C ILE A 130 0.79 -11.86 20.47
N GLU A 131 1.53 -12.36 19.49
CA GLU A 131 2.99 -12.26 19.44
C GLU A 131 3.45 -10.81 19.30
N THR A 132 2.82 -10.04 18.38
CA THR A 132 3.10 -8.60 18.16
C THR A 132 2.92 -7.77 19.44
N TYR A 133 1.91 -8.09 20.27
CA TYR A 133 1.67 -7.42 21.55
C TYR A 133 2.45 -8.01 22.72
N GLY A 134 3.32 -9.00 22.49
CA GLY A 134 4.14 -9.63 23.53
C GLY A 134 3.33 -10.42 24.57
N ILE A 135 2.09 -10.82 24.26
CA ILE A 135 1.21 -11.55 25.16
C ILE A 135 1.62 -13.01 25.16
N LYS A 136 2.06 -13.53 26.31
CA LYS A 136 2.38 -14.95 26.49
C LYS A 136 1.10 -15.75 26.71
N LEU A 137 0.73 -16.59 25.75
CA LEU A 137 -0.36 -17.55 25.94
C LEU A 137 0.11 -18.69 26.88
N ALA A 138 -0.68 -18.99 27.91
CA ALA A 138 -0.49 -20.20 28.70
C ALA A 138 -0.71 -21.42 27.79
N LYS A 139 0.13 -22.48 27.97
CA LYS A 139 0.14 -23.69 27.12
C LYS A 139 -1.22 -24.39 26.97
N ASN A 140 -2.19 -24.11 27.85
CA ASN A 140 -3.51 -24.77 27.90
C ASN A 140 -4.58 -24.08 27.03
N HIS A 141 -4.34 -22.89 26.44
CA HIS A 141 -5.29 -22.20 25.58
C HIS A 141 -5.06 -22.42 24.07
N ALA A 142 -4.26 -23.41 23.70
CA ALA A 142 -4.00 -23.75 22.29
C ALA A 142 -5.15 -24.51 21.60
N LYS A 143 -6.30 -24.72 22.28
CA LYS A 143 -7.50 -25.34 21.74
C LYS A 143 -8.64 -24.32 21.75
N VAL A 144 -8.68 -23.44 20.78
CA VAL A 144 -9.87 -22.71 20.33
C VAL A 144 -9.92 -22.78 18.82
#